data_04a5167f58e710a71a8cc53d2fd979a4
#
_entry.id   04a5167f58e710a71a8cc53d2fd979a4
#
_cell.length_a   1.000
_cell.length_b   1.000
_cell.length_c   1.000
_cell.angle_alpha   90.00
_cell.angle_beta   90.00
_cell.angle_gamma   90.00
#
_symmetry.space_group_name_H-M   'P 1'
#
loop_
_entity.id
_entity.type
_entity.pdbx_description
1 polymer ?
#
loop_
_entity_poly.entity_id
_entity_poly.type
_entity_poly.pdbx_seq_one_letter_code
_entity_poly.pdbx_strand_id
1 'polypeptide(L)'
;KPGDLLISITADLGSVAVIPEGLEGAYVSQHLSLVRLDSEDIESRWIAYSILSHIGKHQLVGAGYGGTKVQLSLADIKEIVFCHPPTRDEQKRVLEFIQAETAKSDELISLAESAITRLTEYRSALITAATTGKIDVRGWQAPQETV
;
A
#
# COMPACT_ATOMS: atom_id res chain seq x y z
N LYS A 1 5.96 21.10 0.32
CA LYS A 1 6.96 21.24 -0.76
C LYS A 1 7.24 19.86 -1.34
N PRO A 2 7.74 19.75 -2.59
CA PRO A 2 8.23 18.49 -3.12
C PRO A 2 9.26 17.85 -2.17
N GLY A 3 9.15 16.53 -1.99
CA GLY A 3 10.03 15.81 -1.06
C GLY A 3 9.56 15.81 0.42
N ASP A 4 8.59 16.62 0.81
CA ASP A 4 7.98 16.49 2.13
C ASP A 4 7.23 15.15 2.23
N LEU A 5 7.14 14.59 3.43
CA LEU A 5 6.40 13.36 3.70
C LEU A 5 5.04 13.67 4.31
N LEU A 6 4.02 12.98 3.89
CA LEU A 6 2.71 12.94 4.55
C LEU A 6 2.53 11.58 5.20
N ILE A 7 2.27 11.56 6.50
CA ILE A 7 2.10 10.34 7.28
C ILE A 7 0.72 10.35 7.90
N SER A 8 -0.06 9.30 7.69
CA SER A 8 -1.37 9.14 8.34
C SER A 8 -1.19 8.86 9.84
N ILE A 9 -1.83 9.70 10.67
CA ILE A 9 -1.77 9.63 12.13
C ILE A 9 -3.09 9.17 12.75
N THR A 10 -4.09 8.87 11.93
CA THR A 10 -5.40 8.35 12.38
C THR A 10 -5.87 7.27 11.41
N ALA A 11 -6.74 6.37 11.86
CA ALA A 11 -7.34 5.29 11.09
C ALA A 11 -6.31 4.30 10.50
N ASP A 12 -5.70 4.62 9.38
CA ASP A 12 -4.66 3.80 8.74
C ASP A 12 -3.28 4.35 9.10
N LEU A 13 -2.81 3.95 10.29
CA LEU A 13 -1.54 4.42 10.82
C LEU A 13 -0.35 3.98 9.98
N GLY A 14 0.50 4.94 9.63
CA GLY A 14 1.75 4.69 8.93
C GLY A 14 1.60 4.55 7.41
N SER A 15 0.42 4.82 6.85
CA SER A 15 0.34 5.16 5.43
C SER A 15 1.14 6.42 5.18
N VAL A 16 2.06 6.36 4.23
CA VAL A 16 2.99 7.45 3.95
C VAL A 16 3.08 7.72 2.45
N ALA A 17 3.18 9.00 2.12
CA ALA A 17 3.42 9.46 0.76
C ALA A 17 4.52 10.53 0.74
N VAL A 18 5.29 10.58 -0.32
CA VAL A 18 6.23 11.66 -0.62
C VAL A 18 5.53 12.63 -1.56
N ILE A 19 5.53 13.92 -1.22
CA ILE A 19 4.88 14.95 -2.03
C ILE A 19 5.65 15.12 -3.35
N PRO A 20 4.99 14.91 -4.51
CA PRO A 20 5.59 15.16 -5.81
C PRO A 20 5.67 16.65 -6.13
N GLU A 21 6.32 17.00 -7.24
CA GLU A 21 6.26 18.34 -7.80
C GLU A 21 4.84 18.70 -8.25
N GLY A 22 4.52 19.99 -8.25
CA GLY A 22 3.24 20.52 -8.73
C GLY A 22 2.10 20.53 -7.71
N LEU A 23 2.35 20.20 -6.44
CA LEU A 23 1.38 20.29 -5.34
C LEU A 23 1.68 21.44 -4.35
N GLU A 24 2.45 22.44 -4.78
CA GLU A 24 2.76 23.60 -3.96
C GLU A 24 1.49 24.39 -3.62
N GLY A 25 1.35 24.78 -2.36
CA GLY A 25 0.19 25.52 -1.88
C GLY A 25 -1.04 24.70 -1.53
N ALA A 26 -0.97 23.37 -1.66
CA ALA A 26 -2.02 22.50 -1.15
C ALA A 26 -2.03 22.47 0.38
N TYR A 27 -3.21 22.21 0.96
CA TYR A 27 -3.41 22.10 2.40
C TYR A 27 -3.42 20.65 2.85
N VAL A 28 -2.92 20.42 4.07
CA VAL A 28 -2.86 19.09 4.68
C VAL A 28 -4.04 18.93 5.64
N SER A 29 -4.70 17.78 5.58
CA SER A 29 -5.77 17.41 6.51
C SER A 29 -5.23 17.20 7.93
N GLN A 30 -6.07 17.43 8.94
CA GLN A 30 -5.77 17.17 10.36
C GLN A 30 -5.46 15.68 10.67
N HIS A 31 -5.74 14.78 9.74
CA HIS A 31 -5.47 13.34 9.87
C HIS A 31 -4.08 12.94 9.38
N LEU A 32 -3.32 13.90 8.88
CA LEU A 32 -1.99 13.70 8.33
C LEU A 32 -0.95 14.54 9.08
N SER A 33 0.22 13.98 9.31
CA SER A 33 1.41 14.72 9.74
C SER A 33 2.26 15.04 8.53
N LEU A 34 2.64 16.31 8.38
CA LEU A 34 3.61 16.73 7.38
C LEU A 34 4.99 16.72 8.03
N VAL A 35 5.90 15.95 7.46
CA VAL A 35 7.30 15.86 7.90
C VAL A 35 8.20 16.40 6.79
N ARG A 36 9.05 17.33 7.16
CA ARG A 36 10.11 17.88 6.32
C ARG A 36 11.45 17.45 6.88
N LEU A 37 12.28 16.86 6.05
CA LEU A 37 13.64 16.49 6.44
C LEU A 37 14.53 17.72 6.44
N ASP A 38 15.32 17.85 7.49
CA ASP A 38 16.31 18.94 7.62
C ASP A 38 17.68 18.55 7.02
N SER A 39 17.87 17.27 6.68
CA SER A 39 19.09 16.74 6.09
C SER A 39 18.92 16.45 4.61
N GLU A 40 19.86 16.90 3.81
CA GLU A 40 19.96 16.56 2.38
C GLU A 40 20.60 15.19 2.13
N ASP A 41 21.15 14.56 3.17
CA ASP A 41 21.83 13.27 3.06
C ASP A 41 20.87 12.08 3.00
N ILE A 42 19.58 12.31 3.28
CA ILE A 42 18.57 11.27 3.35
C ILE A 42 17.51 11.49 2.27
N GLU A 43 17.26 10.46 1.50
CA GLU A 43 16.17 10.43 0.52
C GLU A 43 14.82 10.29 1.21
N SER A 44 13.87 11.18 0.92
CA SER A 44 12.51 11.12 1.51
C SER A 44 11.83 9.78 1.24
N ARG A 45 12.06 9.17 0.08
CA ARG A 45 11.55 7.84 -0.23
C ARG A 45 12.13 6.74 0.65
N TRP A 46 13.37 6.92 1.12
CA TRP A 46 13.98 5.99 2.09
C TRP A 46 13.18 5.96 3.38
N ILE A 47 12.85 7.15 3.90
CA ILE A 47 12.01 7.27 5.10
C ILE A 47 10.63 6.67 4.87
N ALA A 48 10.01 6.95 3.71
CA ALA A 48 8.71 6.39 3.37
C ALA A 48 8.72 4.85 3.39
N TYR A 49 9.67 4.21 2.73
CA TYR A 49 9.79 2.74 2.75
C TYR A 49 10.17 2.20 4.13
N SER A 50 10.98 2.93 4.90
CA SER A 50 11.30 2.55 6.28
C SER A 50 10.05 2.52 7.16
N ILE A 51 9.16 3.50 7.02
CA ILE A 51 7.87 3.57 7.72
C ILE A 51 6.94 2.44 7.26
N LEU A 52 6.87 2.17 5.96
CA LEU A 52 6.05 1.09 5.38
C LEU A 52 6.55 -0.30 5.74
N SER A 53 7.81 -0.43 6.13
CA SER A 53 8.40 -1.70 6.57
C SER A 53 7.71 -2.23 7.82
N HIS A 54 7.85 -3.53 8.07
CA HIS A 54 7.35 -4.17 9.29
C HIS A 54 7.90 -3.49 10.57
N ILE A 55 9.17 -3.09 10.56
CA ILE A 55 9.84 -2.42 11.69
C ILE A 55 9.21 -1.03 11.92
N GLY A 56 9.02 -0.25 10.87
CA GLY A 56 8.40 1.07 10.95
C GLY A 56 6.95 0.99 11.44
N LYS A 57 6.16 0.11 10.88
CA LYS A 57 4.78 -0.11 11.32
C LYS A 57 4.69 -0.53 12.79
N HIS A 58 5.60 -1.38 13.26
CA HIS A 58 5.64 -1.80 14.66
C HIS A 58 5.92 -0.64 15.62
N GLN A 59 6.79 0.29 15.26
CA GLN A 59 7.07 1.48 16.06
C GLN A 59 5.82 2.37 16.17
N LEU A 60 5.11 2.58 15.07
CA LEU A 60 3.90 3.40 15.04
C LEU A 60 2.74 2.77 15.82
N VAL A 61 2.53 1.47 15.70
CA VAL A 61 1.50 0.75 16.45
C VAL A 61 1.81 0.73 17.95
N GLY A 62 3.09 0.56 18.31
CA GLY A 62 3.53 0.57 19.71
C GLY A 62 3.42 1.94 20.38
N ALA A 63 3.53 3.03 19.63
CA ALA A 63 3.41 4.41 20.11
C ALA A 63 1.95 4.88 20.21
N GLY A 64 1.01 4.22 19.52
CA GLY A 64 -0.38 4.65 19.43
C GLY A 64 -1.13 4.56 20.76
N TYR A 65 -1.80 5.65 21.14
CA TYR A 65 -2.64 5.74 22.33
C TYR A 65 -4.11 5.59 21.98
N GLY A 66 -4.86 4.84 22.81
CA GLY A 66 -6.32 4.77 22.76
C GLY A 66 -6.86 3.35 22.60
N GLY A 67 -8.00 3.09 23.24
CA GLY A 67 -8.65 1.76 23.22
C GLY A 67 -9.34 1.46 21.88
N THR A 68 -10.31 2.28 21.48
CA THR A 68 -11.13 2.04 20.29
C THR A 68 -10.64 2.80 19.04
N LYS A 69 -9.85 3.87 19.22
CA LYS A 69 -9.30 4.68 18.14
C LYS A 69 -7.84 5.01 18.45
N VAL A 70 -6.96 4.32 17.78
CA VAL A 70 -5.52 4.58 17.87
C VAL A 70 -5.20 5.85 17.10
N GLN A 71 -4.48 6.79 17.73
CA GLN A 71 -4.03 8.02 17.13
C GLN A 71 -2.57 8.27 17.54
N LEU A 72 -1.76 8.74 16.59
CA LEU A 72 -0.39 9.15 16.82
C LEU A 72 -0.31 10.66 17.09
N SER A 73 0.57 11.05 17.98
CA SER A 73 0.95 12.46 18.17
C SER A 73 2.07 12.84 17.22
N LEU A 74 2.30 14.15 17.07
CA LEU A 74 3.47 14.64 16.32
C LEU A 74 4.80 14.29 17.01
N ALA A 75 4.78 14.07 18.33
CA ALA A 75 5.94 13.61 19.07
C ALA A 75 6.30 12.16 18.69
N ASP A 76 5.32 11.27 18.59
CA ASP A 76 5.53 9.87 18.21
C ASP A 76 6.18 9.76 16.82
N ILE A 77 5.78 10.63 15.89
CA ILE A 77 6.39 10.68 14.55
C ILE A 77 7.86 11.11 14.59
N LYS A 78 8.22 11.99 15.50
CA LYS A 78 9.61 12.46 15.64
C LYS A 78 10.54 11.42 16.27
N GLU A 79 9.99 10.50 17.02
CA GLU A 79 10.76 9.46 17.73
C GLU A 79 10.98 8.20 16.91
N ILE A 80 10.45 8.14 15.67
CA ILE A 80 10.68 7.00 14.78
C ILE A 80 12.17 6.84 14.50
N VAL A 81 12.70 5.68 14.80
CA VAL A 81 14.10 5.32 14.55
C VAL A 81 14.19 4.47 13.28
N PHE A 82 15.10 4.82 12.40
CA PHE A 82 15.40 4.07 11.19
C PHE A 82 16.91 4.07 10.94
N CYS A 83 17.39 3.06 10.25
CA CYS A 83 18.75 3.01 9.73
C CYS A 83 18.75 3.34 8.25
N HIS A 84 19.85 3.89 7.78
CA HIS A 84 20.05 4.19 6.37
C HIS A 84 21.51 3.93 5.96
N PRO A 85 21.78 3.63 4.67
CA PRO A 85 23.13 3.61 4.15
C PRO A 85 23.80 4.97 4.31
N PRO A 86 25.11 5.01 4.48
CA PRO A 86 25.85 6.23 4.76
C PRO A 86 25.84 7.23 3.58
N THR A 87 25.64 6.73 2.36
CA THR A 87 25.66 7.57 1.15
C THR A 87 24.29 7.61 0.47
N ARG A 88 23.95 8.77 -0.06
CA ARG A 88 22.71 8.98 -0.80
C ARG A 88 22.62 8.13 -2.07
N ASP A 89 23.75 7.89 -2.72
CA ASP A 89 23.82 7.05 -3.93
C ASP A 89 23.49 5.58 -3.63
N GLU A 90 23.88 5.10 -2.47
CA GLU A 90 23.54 3.76 -2.03
C GLU A 90 22.04 3.65 -1.68
N GLN A 91 21.49 4.65 -1.01
CA GLN A 91 20.05 4.75 -0.78
C GLN A 91 19.28 4.70 -2.10
N LYS A 92 19.67 5.49 -3.10
CA LYS A 92 19.04 5.51 -4.42
C LYS A 92 19.04 4.15 -5.11
N ARG A 93 20.18 3.47 -5.13
CA ARG A 93 20.30 2.13 -5.73
C ARG A 93 19.32 1.12 -5.09
N VAL A 94 19.22 1.15 -3.76
CA VAL A 94 18.27 0.28 -3.04
C VAL A 94 16.82 0.68 -3.35
N LEU A 95 16.52 1.98 -3.41
CA LEU A 95 15.19 2.48 -3.75
C LEU A 95 14.77 2.10 -5.17
N GLU A 96 15.68 2.20 -6.13
CA GLU A 96 15.45 1.76 -7.52
C GLU A 96 15.16 0.26 -7.60
N PHE A 97 15.91 -0.54 -6.85
CA PHE A 97 15.65 -1.98 -6.76
C PHE A 97 14.26 -2.27 -6.17
N ILE A 98 13.91 -1.66 -5.03
CA ILE A 98 12.60 -1.82 -4.41
C ILE A 98 11.49 -1.42 -5.39
N GLN A 99 11.65 -0.28 -6.05
CA GLN A 99 10.65 0.21 -7.00
C GLN A 99 10.47 -0.74 -8.20
N ALA A 100 11.55 -1.29 -8.72
CA ALA A 100 11.48 -2.24 -9.83
C ALA A 100 10.80 -3.56 -9.44
N GLU A 101 11.08 -4.08 -8.24
CA GLU A 101 10.48 -5.32 -7.77
C GLU A 101 9.02 -5.15 -7.34
N THR A 102 8.69 -4.03 -6.69
CA THR A 102 7.29 -3.73 -6.34
C THR A 102 6.42 -3.52 -7.57
N ALA A 103 6.92 -2.85 -8.60
CA ALA A 103 6.19 -2.67 -9.86
C ALA A 103 5.81 -4.01 -10.53
N LYS A 104 6.68 -5.01 -10.48
CA LYS A 104 6.35 -6.36 -10.97
C LYS A 104 5.22 -7.00 -10.15
N SER A 105 5.26 -6.82 -8.83
CA SER A 105 4.23 -7.33 -7.93
C SER A 105 2.88 -6.65 -8.20
N ASP A 106 2.88 -5.35 -8.41
CA ASP A 106 1.68 -4.57 -8.73
C ASP A 106 1.05 -5.00 -10.07
N GLU A 107 1.90 -5.29 -11.08
CA GLU A 107 1.44 -5.84 -12.35
C GLU A 107 0.75 -7.20 -12.17
N LEU A 108 1.35 -8.10 -11.39
CA LEU A 108 0.77 -9.42 -11.10
C LEU A 108 -0.56 -9.30 -10.33
N ILE A 109 -0.64 -8.39 -9.36
CA ILE A 109 -1.87 -8.10 -8.64
C ILE A 109 -2.96 -7.63 -9.61
N SER A 110 -2.66 -6.67 -10.47
CA SER A 110 -3.60 -6.15 -11.47
C SER A 110 -4.11 -7.24 -12.43
N LEU A 111 -3.23 -8.13 -12.88
CA LEU A 111 -3.61 -9.28 -13.71
C LEU A 111 -4.52 -10.25 -12.96
N ALA A 112 -4.22 -10.53 -11.69
CA ALA A 112 -5.05 -11.39 -10.85
C ALA A 112 -6.45 -10.79 -10.61
N GLU A 113 -6.55 -9.51 -10.31
CA GLU A 113 -7.82 -8.80 -10.14
C GLU A 113 -8.66 -8.82 -11.43
N SER A 114 -8.02 -8.60 -12.58
CA SER A 114 -8.68 -8.72 -13.89
C SER A 114 -9.21 -10.13 -14.15
N ALA A 115 -8.46 -11.16 -13.79
CA ALA A 115 -8.88 -12.54 -13.90
C ALA A 115 -10.08 -12.86 -12.98
N ILE A 116 -10.04 -12.40 -11.74
CA ILE A 116 -11.14 -12.56 -10.78
C ILE A 116 -12.43 -11.89 -11.31
N THR A 117 -12.31 -10.68 -11.84
CA THR A 117 -13.45 -9.96 -12.43
C THR A 117 -14.07 -10.76 -13.57
N ARG A 118 -13.27 -11.23 -14.53
CA ARG A 118 -13.74 -12.04 -15.67
C ARG A 118 -14.39 -13.36 -15.23
N LEU A 119 -13.79 -14.04 -14.25
CA LEU A 119 -14.36 -15.28 -13.71
C LEU A 119 -15.68 -15.05 -13.00
N THR A 120 -15.82 -13.93 -12.30
CA THR A 120 -17.07 -13.53 -11.63
C THR A 120 -18.17 -13.25 -12.66
N GLU A 121 -17.86 -12.52 -13.72
CA GLU A 121 -18.77 -12.28 -14.84
C GLU A 121 -19.17 -13.58 -15.55
N TYR A 122 -18.20 -14.43 -15.85
CA TYR A 122 -18.45 -15.74 -16.47
C TYR A 122 -19.35 -16.62 -15.60
N ARG A 123 -19.08 -16.68 -14.28
CA ARG A 123 -19.93 -17.42 -13.33
C ARG A 123 -21.37 -16.92 -13.35
N SER A 124 -21.57 -15.60 -13.34
CA SER A 124 -22.89 -14.99 -13.39
C SER A 124 -23.62 -15.28 -14.70
N ALA A 125 -22.91 -15.16 -15.82
CA ALA A 125 -23.43 -15.46 -17.14
C ALA A 125 -23.82 -16.93 -17.28
N LEU A 126 -22.99 -17.85 -16.75
CA LEU A 126 -23.25 -19.29 -16.77
C LEU A 126 -24.51 -19.65 -15.95
N ILE A 127 -24.64 -19.10 -14.73
CA ILE A 127 -25.83 -19.28 -13.89
C ILE A 127 -27.08 -18.82 -14.65
N THR A 128 -27.02 -17.60 -15.21
CA THR A 128 -28.16 -17.04 -15.97
C THR A 128 -28.50 -17.91 -17.19
N ALA A 129 -27.52 -18.35 -17.95
CA ALA A 129 -27.72 -19.15 -19.15
C ALA A 129 -28.30 -20.52 -18.82
N ALA A 130 -27.86 -21.17 -17.74
CA ALA A 130 -28.38 -22.47 -17.31
C ALA A 130 -29.80 -22.33 -16.72
N THR A 131 -30.06 -21.36 -15.88
CA THR A 131 -31.38 -21.18 -15.23
C THR A 131 -32.45 -20.66 -16.19
N THR A 132 -32.09 -19.96 -17.28
CA THR A 132 -33.02 -19.47 -18.29
C THR A 132 -33.19 -20.44 -19.49
N GLY A 133 -32.53 -21.58 -19.47
CA GLY A 133 -32.61 -22.58 -20.53
C GLY A 133 -31.84 -22.22 -21.82
N LYS A 134 -30.94 -21.22 -21.76
CA LYS A 134 -30.04 -20.90 -22.89
C LYS A 134 -29.01 -22.02 -23.12
N ILE A 135 -28.66 -22.76 -22.08
CA ILE A 135 -27.79 -23.93 -22.14
C ILE A 135 -28.64 -25.14 -21.75
N ASP A 136 -28.65 -26.16 -22.59
CA ASP A 136 -29.30 -27.44 -22.29
C ASP A 136 -28.39 -28.26 -21.36
N VAL A 137 -28.80 -28.39 -20.11
CA VAL A 137 -28.07 -29.13 -19.09
C VAL A 137 -28.66 -30.52 -18.79
N ARG A 138 -29.67 -30.97 -19.55
CA ARG A 138 -30.38 -32.25 -19.29
C ARG A 138 -29.50 -33.49 -19.43
N GLY A 139 -28.44 -33.41 -20.20
CA GLY A 139 -27.45 -34.50 -20.36
C GLY A 139 -26.20 -34.35 -19.48
N TRP A 140 -26.13 -33.32 -18.64
CA TRP A 140 -24.94 -33.07 -17.82
C TRP A 140 -24.82 -34.10 -16.68
N GLN A 141 -23.62 -34.62 -16.52
CA GLN A 141 -23.26 -35.51 -15.41
C GLN A 141 -22.12 -34.86 -14.62
N ALA A 142 -22.21 -34.94 -13.29
CA ALA A 142 -21.13 -34.44 -12.44
C ALA A 142 -19.83 -35.21 -12.73
N PRO A 143 -18.67 -34.49 -12.77
CA PRO A 143 -17.37 -35.17 -12.83
C PRO A 143 -17.26 -36.14 -11.65
N GLN A 144 -16.84 -37.39 -11.92
CA GLN A 144 -16.54 -38.32 -10.84
C GLN A 144 -15.31 -37.78 -10.11
N GLU A 145 -15.43 -37.55 -8.80
CA GLU A 145 -14.29 -37.22 -7.96
C GLU A 145 -13.31 -38.39 -8.02
N THR A 146 -12.18 -38.19 -8.68
CA THR A 146 -11.04 -39.10 -8.60
C THR A 146 -10.39 -38.86 -7.23
N VAL A 147 -10.64 -39.79 -6.31
CA VAL A 147 -9.99 -39.87 -4.98
C VAL A 147 -8.50 -40.14 -5.14
#